data_9b3ea3015684b5c61ad0399be0b3238a
#
_entry.id   9b3ea3015684b5c61ad0399be0b3238a
#
_cell.length_a   1.000
_cell.length_b   1.000
_cell.length_c   1.000
_cell.angle_alpha   90.00
_cell.angle_beta   90.00
_cell.angle_gamma   90.00
#
_symmetry.space_group_name_H-M   'P 1'
#
loop_
_entity.id
_entity.type
_entity.pdbx_description
1 polymer ?
#
loop_
_entity_poly.entity_id
_entity_poly.type
_entity_poly.pdbx_seq_one_letter_code
_entity_poly.pdbx_strand_id
1 'polypeptide(L)'
;MSTEANKALIRRHFAEIWNEYQLHVADELVSPSYHSHFPLPGQPPGIAGFKFAVQALRTSFPDLSITVHDLIAEDDKVAARLTARGTHQGSFRGIAPTGRGVEWSGIRIFHIADGKIVEHWANWDDLGLLQQLSAR
;
A
#
# COMPACT_ATOMS: atom_id res chain seq x y z
N MET A 1 15.42 2.82 16.64
CA MET A 1 14.05 3.20 17.00
C MET A 1 13.35 2.02 17.66
N SER A 2 12.39 2.31 18.53
CA SER A 2 11.63 1.26 19.19
C SER A 2 10.63 0.61 18.24
N THR A 3 10.21 -0.61 18.58
CA THR A 3 9.14 -1.29 17.83
C THR A 3 7.84 -0.50 17.88
N GLU A 4 7.55 0.16 19.00
CA GLU A 4 6.34 0.99 19.12
C GLU A 4 6.41 2.22 18.20
N ALA A 5 7.57 2.87 18.09
CA ALA A 5 7.76 3.99 17.19
C ALA A 5 7.64 3.54 15.73
N ASN A 6 8.17 2.36 15.40
CA ASN A 6 8.08 1.80 14.06
C ASN A 6 6.63 1.47 13.69
N LYS A 7 5.87 0.89 14.63
CA LYS A 7 4.44 0.63 14.40
C LYS A 7 3.66 1.93 14.19
N ALA A 8 3.97 2.96 14.99
CA ALA A 8 3.31 4.27 14.85
C ALA A 8 3.58 4.89 13.47
N LEU A 9 4.82 4.76 12.97
CA LEU A 9 5.19 5.24 11.65
C LEU A 9 4.37 4.52 10.57
N ILE A 10 4.23 3.21 10.66
CA ILE A 10 3.45 2.44 9.68
C ILE A 10 1.96 2.78 9.76
N ARG A 11 1.39 2.98 10.94
CA ARG A 11 0.00 3.43 11.08
C ARG A 11 -0.21 4.77 10.40
N ARG A 12 0.69 5.70 10.62
CA ARG A 12 0.65 7.02 10.02
C ARG A 12 0.75 6.94 8.51
N HIS A 13 1.64 6.10 8.00
CA HIS A 13 1.80 5.84 6.58
C HIS A 13 0.48 5.41 5.93
N PHE A 14 -0.24 4.45 6.52
CA PHE A 14 -1.52 4.01 5.96
C PHE A 14 -2.60 5.08 6.09
N ALA A 15 -2.69 5.73 7.25
CA ALA A 15 -3.74 6.72 7.49
C ALA A 15 -3.58 7.95 6.60
N GLU A 16 -2.39 8.53 6.56
CA GLU A 16 -2.20 9.82 5.90
C GLU A 16 -1.89 9.70 4.41
N ILE A 17 -1.09 8.71 4.00
CA ILE A 17 -0.69 8.60 2.59
C ILE A 17 -1.71 7.79 1.81
N TRP A 18 -2.04 6.59 2.26
CA TRP A 18 -2.95 5.70 1.53
C TRP A 18 -4.41 6.09 1.67
N ASN A 19 -4.89 6.36 2.89
CA ASN A 19 -6.31 6.62 3.12
C ASN A 19 -6.71 8.07 2.86
N GLU A 20 -5.91 9.03 3.34
CA GLU A 20 -6.19 10.46 3.13
C GLU A 20 -5.56 11.02 1.86
N TYR A 21 -4.77 10.22 1.17
CA TYR A 21 -4.10 10.56 -0.09
C TYR A 21 -3.22 11.81 0.02
N GLN A 22 -2.51 11.96 1.13
CA GLN A 22 -1.57 13.06 1.34
C GLN A 22 -0.17 12.64 0.89
N LEU A 23 0.07 12.66 -0.43
CA LEU A 23 1.32 12.16 -1.01
C LEU A 23 2.57 12.86 -0.47
N HIS A 24 2.48 14.14 -0.12
CA HIS A 24 3.62 14.90 0.41
C HIS A 24 4.16 14.31 1.72
N VAL A 25 3.34 13.61 2.49
CA VAL A 25 3.77 12.96 3.73
C VAL A 25 4.81 11.87 3.46
N ALA A 26 4.82 11.29 2.24
CA ALA A 26 5.83 10.32 1.87
C ALA A 26 7.25 10.88 1.96
N ASP A 27 7.43 12.18 1.73
CA ASP A 27 8.76 12.81 1.83
C ASP A 27 9.31 12.74 3.25
N GLU A 28 8.43 12.67 4.24
CA GLU A 28 8.82 12.53 5.64
C GLU A 28 9.01 11.07 6.07
N LEU A 29 8.16 10.15 5.60
CA LEU A 29 8.07 8.78 6.11
C LEU A 29 8.80 7.74 5.26
N VAL A 30 9.11 8.05 4.00
CA VAL A 30 9.69 7.09 3.04
C VAL A 30 11.06 7.56 2.60
N SER A 31 12.02 6.62 2.58
CA SER A 31 13.39 6.93 2.14
C SER A 31 13.44 7.29 0.65
N PRO A 32 14.30 8.24 0.26
CA PRO A 32 14.55 8.50 -1.16
C PRO A 32 14.99 7.25 -1.92
N SER A 33 15.66 6.32 -1.25
CA SER A 33 16.16 5.07 -1.85
C SER A 33 15.23 3.87 -1.62
N TYR A 34 13.95 4.12 -1.33
CA TYR A 34 12.95 3.10 -1.09
C TYR A 34 12.95 2.02 -2.18
N HIS A 35 12.86 0.75 -1.78
CA HIS A 35 12.80 -0.39 -2.69
C HIS A 35 11.55 -1.23 -2.43
N SER A 36 10.75 -1.45 -3.46
CA SER A 36 9.61 -2.36 -3.40
C SER A 36 10.01 -3.73 -3.96
N HIS A 37 9.76 -4.78 -3.19
CA HIS A 37 9.92 -6.15 -3.66
C HIS A 37 8.67 -6.64 -4.40
N PHE A 38 7.64 -5.80 -4.51
CA PHE A 38 6.39 -6.12 -5.19
C PHE A 38 5.94 -4.93 -6.04
N PRO A 39 6.77 -4.49 -7.03
CA PRO A 39 6.46 -3.30 -7.80
C PRO A 39 5.32 -3.52 -8.78
N LEU A 40 4.57 -2.44 -9.06
CA LEU A 40 3.60 -2.43 -10.14
C LEU A 40 4.33 -2.28 -11.50
N PRO A 41 3.69 -2.72 -12.60
CA PRO A 41 4.27 -2.51 -13.93
C PRO A 41 4.56 -1.03 -14.18
N GLY A 42 5.77 -0.71 -14.63
CA GLY A 42 6.18 0.64 -14.92
C GLY A 42 6.59 1.47 -13.71
N GLN A 43 6.59 0.89 -12.52
CA GLN A 43 6.95 1.61 -11.30
C GLN A 43 8.43 1.98 -11.32
N PRO A 44 8.78 3.30 -11.20
CA PRO A 44 10.16 3.72 -11.11
C PRO A 44 10.78 3.35 -9.75
N PRO A 45 12.11 3.35 -9.62
CA PRO A 45 12.77 3.10 -8.34
C PRO A 45 12.62 4.28 -7.37
N GLY A 46 12.91 4.03 -6.10
CA GLY A 46 12.96 5.05 -5.08
C GLY A 46 11.60 5.55 -4.64
N ILE A 47 11.59 6.71 -3.97
CA ILE A 47 10.37 7.32 -3.46
C ILE A 47 9.38 7.68 -4.58
N ALA A 48 9.90 7.98 -5.76
CA ALA A 48 9.04 8.22 -6.93
C ALA A 48 8.21 6.98 -7.25
N GLY A 49 8.78 5.78 -7.08
CA GLY A 49 8.05 4.53 -7.25
C GLY A 49 6.99 4.32 -6.19
N PHE A 50 7.27 4.68 -4.95
CA PHE A 50 6.29 4.63 -3.89
C PHE A 50 5.07 5.52 -4.23
N LYS A 51 5.32 6.75 -4.62
CA LYS A 51 4.25 7.69 -5.00
C LYS A 51 3.50 7.21 -6.23
N PHE A 52 4.20 6.66 -7.21
CA PHE A 52 3.59 6.06 -8.40
C PHE A 52 2.58 4.97 -8.02
N ALA A 53 2.97 4.07 -7.10
CA ALA A 53 2.09 2.98 -6.67
C ALA A 53 0.81 3.50 -5.98
N VAL A 54 0.95 4.49 -5.11
CA VAL A 54 -0.21 5.10 -4.44
C VAL A 54 -1.14 5.74 -5.47
N GLN A 55 -0.59 6.51 -6.41
CA GLN A 55 -1.37 7.17 -7.44
C GLN A 55 -2.06 6.18 -8.37
N ALA A 56 -1.36 5.10 -8.76
CA ALA A 56 -1.92 4.09 -9.66
C ALA A 56 -3.13 3.39 -9.03
N LEU A 57 -3.01 2.97 -7.77
CA LEU A 57 -4.11 2.33 -7.07
C LEU A 57 -5.26 3.30 -6.82
N ARG A 58 -4.97 4.56 -6.55
CA ARG A 58 -5.98 5.59 -6.34
C ARG A 58 -6.74 5.91 -7.63
N THR A 59 -6.07 5.83 -8.78
CA THR A 59 -6.71 6.00 -10.09
C THR A 59 -7.69 4.85 -10.37
N SER A 60 -7.31 3.62 -10.05
CA SER A 60 -8.18 2.46 -10.24
C SER A 60 -9.33 2.44 -9.23
N PHE A 61 -9.06 2.86 -7.98
CA PHE A 61 -10.01 2.87 -6.86
C PHE A 61 -9.96 4.24 -6.18
N PRO A 62 -10.69 5.24 -6.70
CA PRO A 62 -10.61 6.61 -6.16
C PRO A 62 -10.97 6.74 -4.67
N ASP A 63 -11.80 5.84 -4.17
CA ASP A 63 -12.23 5.76 -2.77
C ASP A 63 -11.43 4.72 -1.98
N LEU A 64 -10.24 4.35 -2.44
CA LEU A 64 -9.41 3.34 -1.79
C LEU A 64 -9.25 3.60 -0.29
N SER A 65 -9.49 2.56 0.51
CA SER A 65 -9.30 2.60 1.95
C SER A 65 -8.61 1.30 2.38
N ILE A 66 -7.60 1.42 3.22
CA ILE A 66 -6.87 0.27 3.77
C ILE A 66 -7.09 0.23 5.27
N THR A 67 -7.63 -0.89 5.76
CA THR A 67 -7.81 -1.14 7.19
C THR A 67 -6.63 -1.96 7.69
N VAL A 68 -6.00 -1.48 8.76
CA VAL A 68 -4.93 -2.20 9.45
C VAL A 68 -5.54 -3.01 10.57
N HIS A 69 -5.49 -4.34 10.48
CA HIS A 69 -6.03 -5.21 11.52
C HIS A 69 -5.01 -5.50 12.61
N ASP A 70 -3.78 -5.80 12.23
CA ASP A 70 -2.70 -6.10 13.16
C ASP A 70 -1.40 -5.45 12.70
N LEU A 71 -0.57 -5.04 13.66
CA LEU A 71 0.81 -4.68 13.44
C LEU A 71 1.67 -5.47 14.42
N ILE A 72 2.63 -6.19 13.88
CA ILE A 72 3.59 -6.98 14.67
C ILE A 72 4.98 -6.48 14.30
N ALA A 73 5.76 -6.08 15.30
CA ALA A 73 7.08 -5.52 15.05
C ALA A 73 8.14 -6.27 15.83
N GLU A 74 9.27 -6.50 15.17
CA GLU A 74 10.46 -7.08 15.78
C GLU A 74 11.67 -6.40 15.14
N ASP A 75 12.60 -5.94 15.97
CA ASP A 75 13.77 -5.19 15.52
C ASP A 75 13.37 -4.00 14.66
N ASP A 76 13.81 -3.96 13.41
CA ASP A 76 13.56 -2.87 12.46
C ASP A 76 12.47 -3.21 11.44
N LYS A 77 11.69 -4.26 11.68
CA LYS A 77 10.64 -4.69 10.75
C LYS A 77 9.26 -4.64 11.39
N VAL A 78 8.27 -4.32 10.56
CA VAL A 78 6.86 -4.31 10.96
C VAL A 78 6.08 -5.12 9.94
N ALA A 79 5.31 -6.10 10.44
CA ALA A 79 4.36 -6.85 9.61
C ALA A 79 2.95 -6.28 9.84
N ALA A 80 2.22 -6.06 8.76
CA ALA A 80 0.87 -5.51 8.81
C ALA A 80 -0.11 -6.45 8.12
N ARG A 81 -1.20 -6.80 8.81
CA ARG A 81 -2.31 -7.56 8.21
C ARG A 81 -3.41 -6.57 7.84
N LEU A 82 -3.83 -6.58 6.60
CA LEU A 82 -4.57 -5.49 5.96
C LEU A 82 -5.79 -6.00 5.20
N THR A 83 -6.78 -5.12 5.07
CA THR A 83 -7.85 -5.26 4.08
C THR A 83 -7.93 -3.96 3.29
N ALA A 84 -7.85 -4.08 1.97
CA ALA A 84 -8.08 -2.95 1.06
C ALA A 84 -9.49 -3.06 0.51
N ARG A 85 -10.14 -1.90 0.32
CA ARG A 85 -11.46 -1.83 -0.30
C ARG A 85 -11.57 -0.58 -1.15
N GLY A 86 -12.41 -0.66 -2.18
CA GLY A 86 -12.64 0.47 -3.05
C GLY A 86 -13.64 0.12 -4.12
N THR A 87 -14.02 1.14 -4.91
CA THR A 87 -14.90 1.00 -6.06
C THR A 87 -14.06 1.08 -7.33
N HIS A 88 -14.18 0.09 -8.20
CA HIS A 88 -13.40 -0.01 -9.43
C HIS A 88 -13.92 0.99 -10.48
N GLN A 89 -13.31 2.17 -10.53
CA GLN A 89 -13.72 3.27 -11.42
C GLN A 89 -12.62 3.68 -12.40
N GLY A 90 -11.44 3.07 -12.33
CA GLY A 90 -10.36 3.25 -13.29
C GLY A 90 -9.83 1.91 -13.73
N SER A 91 -9.19 1.86 -14.91
CA SER A 91 -8.61 0.62 -15.41
C SER A 91 -7.66 -0.02 -14.39
N PHE A 92 -7.74 -1.34 -14.23
CA PHE A 92 -6.86 -2.09 -13.34
C PHE A 92 -6.44 -3.37 -14.05
N ARG A 93 -5.13 -3.54 -14.25
CA ARG A 93 -4.52 -4.71 -14.92
C ARG A 93 -5.23 -5.05 -16.24
N GLY A 94 -5.55 -4.03 -17.04
CA GLY A 94 -6.21 -4.21 -18.31
C GLY A 94 -7.72 -4.42 -18.22
N ILE A 95 -8.30 -4.41 -17.03
CA ILE A 95 -9.74 -4.53 -16.84
C ILE A 95 -10.35 -3.13 -16.82
N ALA A 96 -11.27 -2.87 -17.75
CA ALA A 96 -12.00 -1.60 -17.82
C ALA A 96 -12.85 -1.42 -16.56
N PRO A 97 -13.14 -0.17 -16.17
CA PRO A 97 -13.94 0.12 -14.97
C PRO A 97 -15.25 -0.67 -14.92
N THR A 98 -15.46 -1.41 -13.83
CA THR A 98 -16.69 -2.20 -13.64
C THR A 98 -17.73 -1.50 -12.77
N GLY A 99 -17.31 -0.48 -12.01
CA GLY A 99 -18.18 0.17 -11.02
C GLY A 99 -18.44 -0.66 -9.78
N ARG A 100 -17.76 -1.79 -9.61
CA ARG A 100 -17.99 -2.70 -8.49
C ARG A 100 -17.24 -2.27 -7.24
N GLY A 101 -17.89 -2.42 -6.08
CA GLY A 101 -17.23 -2.39 -4.79
C GLY A 101 -16.51 -3.70 -4.57
N VAL A 102 -15.21 -3.63 -4.23
CA VAL A 102 -14.36 -4.80 -4.03
C VAL A 102 -13.60 -4.68 -2.71
N GLU A 103 -13.19 -5.84 -2.19
CA GLU A 103 -12.44 -5.93 -0.96
C GLU A 103 -11.44 -7.08 -1.08
N TRP A 104 -10.17 -6.82 -0.72
CA TRP A 104 -9.15 -7.87 -0.77
C TRP A 104 -8.17 -7.72 0.36
N SER A 105 -7.67 -8.86 0.86
CA SER A 105 -6.74 -8.91 1.99
C SER A 105 -5.31 -8.98 1.55
N GLY A 106 -4.41 -8.61 2.44
CA GLY A 106 -2.98 -8.73 2.19
C GLY A 106 -2.16 -8.61 3.46
N ILE A 107 -0.90 -8.97 3.32
CA ILE A 107 0.09 -8.80 4.38
C ILE A 107 1.30 -8.10 3.76
N ARG A 108 1.79 -7.06 4.44
CA ARG A 108 3.01 -6.36 4.08
C ARG A 108 4.01 -6.45 5.22
N ILE A 109 5.28 -6.55 4.86
CA ILE A 109 6.39 -6.40 5.81
C ILE A 109 7.20 -5.20 5.39
N PHE A 110 7.46 -4.30 6.35
CA PHE A 110 8.22 -3.07 6.13
C PHE A 110 9.54 -3.16 6.87
N HIS A 111 10.61 -2.71 6.23
CA HIS A 111 11.90 -2.47 6.87
C HIS A 111 12.07 -0.97 7.07
N ILE A 112 12.39 -0.57 8.30
CA ILE A 112 12.51 0.82 8.69
C ILE A 112 13.95 1.09 9.13
N ALA A 113 14.54 2.17 8.61
CA ALA A 113 15.87 2.62 9.02
C ALA A 113 15.85 4.14 9.12
N ASP A 114 16.46 4.68 10.18
CA ASP A 114 16.56 6.12 10.40
C ASP A 114 15.20 6.83 10.34
N GLY A 115 14.17 6.18 10.88
CA GLY A 115 12.83 6.76 10.93
C GLY A 115 12.11 6.82 9.60
N LYS A 116 12.55 6.03 8.60
CA LYS A 116 11.94 6.02 7.27
C LYS A 116 11.77 4.59 6.78
N ILE A 117 10.74 4.37 5.95
CA ILE A 117 10.52 3.09 5.28
C ILE A 117 11.55 2.99 4.15
N VAL A 118 12.41 1.96 4.21
CA VAL A 118 13.47 1.77 3.21
C VAL A 118 13.13 0.67 2.19
N GLU A 119 12.29 -0.30 2.58
CA GLU A 119 11.84 -1.36 1.66
C GLU A 119 10.59 -2.04 2.20
N HIS A 120 9.87 -2.72 1.32
CA HIS A 120 8.75 -3.55 1.74
C HIS A 120 8.58 -4.79 0.85
N TRP A 121 7.95 -5.79 1.44
CA TRP A 121 7.45 -7.00 0.78
C TRP A 121 5.95 -7.02 0.95
N ALA A 122 5.23 -7.53 -0.04
CA ALA A 122 3.78 -7.60 0.03
C ALA A 122 3.25 -8.85 -0.66
N ASN A 123 2.23 -9.45 -0.05
CA ASN A 123 1.44 -10.50 -0.68
C ASN A 123 -0.03 -10.14 -0.50
N TRP A 124 -0.71 -9.93 -1.61
CA TRP A 124 -2.14 -9.59 -1.63
C TRP A 124 -2.92 -10.73 -2.28
N ASP A 125 -4.19 -10.85 -1.90
CA ASP A 125 -5.12 -11.79 -2.54
C ASP A 125 -5.53 -11.26 -3.92
N ASP A 126 -4.59 -11.26 -4.85
CA ASP A 126 -4.82 -10.77 -6.20
C ASP A 126 -5.85 -11.63 -6.95
N LEU A 127 -5.83 -12.94 -6.73
CA LEU A 127 -6.81 -13.83 -7.35
C LEU A 127 -8.23 -13.47 -6.89
N GLY A 128 -8.43 -13.27 -5.59
CA GLY A 128 -9.73 -12.89 -5.05
C GLY A 128 -10.21 -11.56 -5.62
N LEU A 129 -9.31 -10.59 -5.75
CA LEU A 129 -9.63 -9.30 -6.36
C LEU A 129 -10.05 -9.47 -7.82
N LEU A 130 -9.27 -10.20 -8.62
CA LEU A 130 -9.57 -10.42 -10.03
C LEU A 130 -10.89 -11.18 -10.21
N GLN A 131 -11.21 -12.13 -9.35
CA GLN A 131 -12.48 -12.86 -9.38
C GLN A 131 -13.66 -11.90 -9.13
N GLN A 132 -13.54 -10.98 -8.18
CA GLN A 132 -14.58 -9.98 -7.91
C GLN A 132 -14.79 -9.07 -9.10
N LEU A 133 -13.71 -8.63 -9.76
CA LEU A 133 -13.78 -7.75 -10.93
C LEU A 133 -14.34 -8.47 -12.15
N SER A 134 -14.20 -9.78 -12.22
CA SER A 134 -14.67 -10.60 -13.34
C SER A 134 -16.04 -11.25 -13.06
N ALA A 135 -16.60 -11.11 -11.87
CA ALA A 135 -17.87 -11.69 -11.51
C ALA A 135 -19.03 -11.09 -12.34
N ARG A 136 -20.09 -11.85 -12.52
CA ARG A 136 -21.25 -11.41 -13.32
C ARG A 136 -22.48 -11.24 -12.45
#